data_75f78a58e9bc14ddce2a426027645a79
#
_entry.id   75f78a58e9bc14ddce2a426027645a79
#
_cell.length_a   1.000
_cell.length_b   1.000
_cell.length_c   1.000
_cell.angle_alpha   90.00
_cell.angle_beta   90.00
_cell.angle_gamma   90.00
#
_symmetry.space_group_name_H-M   'P 1'
#
loop_
_entity.id
_entity.type
_entity.pdbx_description
1 polymer ?
#
loop_
_entity_poly.entity_id
_entity_poly.type
_entity_poly.pdbx_seq_one_letter_code
_entity_poly.pdbx_strand_id
1 'polypeptide(L)'
;MNSSLTADIVAALGFTPEIERVREMLDGWIAGADAEMQPLLRWQFVANSKYFRPLTIFSCHRATSGQTTPEQVIRSAAVLEMMHNVSLIIDDILDKSDERRGKATLHRKFGQLPALMASGYIVADGYRISADDPYDIALFSELLRRLGVAECLQWRLRRQPLSVDDWLEIASEDTGSMFETCARLATRDDTLRKFGMLLGVLYHGCDDVGDVKGLESLGGGGEEDLRDGILTLPASLAIRDPEIKTLFCKPDPSPDELAKISAAMVAQLPAAEARLDEIAAEARWEAHFHSADPTTLLALVDHTRELSRR
;
A
#
# COMPACT_ATOMS: atom_id res chain seq x y z
N MET A 1 16.44 8.80 1.78
CA MET A 1 16.84 8.09 3.02
C MET A 1 16.02 6.82 3.30
N ASN A 2 14.82 6.64 2.75
CA ASN A 2 13.90 5.53 3.09
C ASN A 2 14.04 4.23 2.28
N SER A 3 14.75 4.21 1.17
CA SER A 3 15.09 2.94 0.50
C SER A 3 16.04 2.06 1.33
N SER A 4 16.76 2.64 2.29
CA SER A 4 17.64 1.89 3.18
C SER A 4 16.87 0.98 4.15
N LEU A 5 15.75 1.44 4.70
CA LEU A 5 14.99 0.72 5.73
C LEU A 5 14.37 -0.59 5.24
N THR A 6 13.74 -0.57 4.06
CA THR A 6 13.20 -1.81 3.48
C THR A 6 14.34 -2.69 2.96
N ALA A 7 15.43 -2.11 2.44
CA ALA A 7 16.62 -2.89 2.06
C ALA A 7 17.25 -3.57 3.29
N ASP A 8 17.28 -2.90 4.44
CA ASP A 8 17.81 -3.46 5.68
C ASP A 8 16.99 -4.66 6.18
N ILE A 9 15.65 -4.57 6.16
CA ILE A 9 14.80 -5.71 6.56
C ILE A 9 14.85 -6.85 5.53
N VAL A 10 14.90 -6.55 4.22
CA VAL A 10 15.09 -7.57 3.18
C VAL A 10 16.37 -8.35 3.42
N ALA A 11 17.48 -7.66 3.70
CA ALA A 11 18.77 -8.29 3.99
C ALA A 11 18.72 -9.06 5.32
N ALA A 12 18.15 -8.48 6.37
CA ALA A 12 18.04 -9.12 7.70
C ALA A 12 17.22 -10.42 7.65
N LEU A 13 16.17 -10.47 6.83
CA LEU A 13 15.35 -11.67 6.64
C LEU A 13 15.93 -12.63 5.58
N GLY A 14 17.00 -12.24 4.88
CA GLY A 14 17.68 -13.07 3.89
C GLY A 14 16.91 -13.24 2.58
N PHE A 15 16.11 -12.25 2.17
CA PHE A 15 15.33 -12.26 0.92
C PHE A 15 15.94 -11.47 -0.22
N THR A 16 17.20 -11.04 -0.09
CA THR A 16 17.91 -10.31 -1.15
C THR A 16 17.90 -11.06 -2.49
N PRO A 17 18.18 -12.39 -2.56
CA PRO A 17 18.16 -13.12 -3.82
C PRO A 17 16.77 -13.14 -4.49
N GLU A 18 15.72 -13.31 -3.71
CA GLU A 18 14.33 -13.33 -4.22
C GLU A 18 13.93 -11.96 -4.77
N ILE A 19 14.27 -10.88 -4.07
CA ILE A 19 14.02 -9.50 -4.56
C ILE A 19 14.80 -9.20 -5.83
N GLU A 20 16.05 -9.66 -5.93
CA GLU A 20 16.85 -9.51 -7.15
C GLU A 20 16.20 -10.24 -8.33
N ARG A 21 15.69 -11.45 -8.14
CA ARG A 21 14.97 -12.19 -9.18
C ARG A 21 13.68 -11.48 -9.63
N VAL A 22 12.94 -10.85 -8.71
CA VAL A 22 11.79 -10.00 -9.06
C VAL A 22 12.23 -8.84 -9.93
N ARG A 23 13.34 -8.16 -9.58
CA ARG A 23 13.91 -7.06 -10.38
C ARG A 23 14.32 -7.51 -11.77
N GLU A 24 15.05 -8.62 -11.86
CA GLU A 24 15.48 -9.19 -13.14
C GLU A 24 14.27 -9.53 -14.03
N MET A 25 13.19 -10.08 -13.45
CA MET A 25 11.97 -10.38 -14.18
C MET A 25 11.28 -9.11 -14.70
N LEU A 26 11.18 -8.07 -13.87
CA LEU A 26 10.60 -6.77 -14.26
C LEU A 26 11.47 -6.07 -15.33
N ASP A 27 12.80 -6.07 -15.16
CA ASP A 27 13.71 -5.49 -16.13
C ASP A 27 13.66 -6.22 -17.49
N GLY A 28 13.59 -7.56 -17.46
CA GLY A 28 13.42 -8.38 -18.65
C GLY A 28 12.10 -8.11 -19.36
N TRP A 29 11.00 -7.98 -18.59
CA TRP A 29 9.70 -7.61 -19.13
C TRP A 29 9.73 -6.22 -19.79
N ILE A 30 10.29 -5.21 -19.12
CA ILE A 30 10.42 -3.85 -19.68
C ILE A 30 11.28 -3.84 -20.93
N ALA A 31 12.36 -4.61 -20.96
CA ALA A 31 13.24 -4.70 -22.13
C ALA A 31 12.53 -5.36 -23.33
N GLY A 32 11.61 -6.29 -23.08
CA GLY A 32 10.81 -6.96 -24.10
C GLY A 32 9.50 -6.27 -24.49
N ALA A 33 9.16 -5.16 -23.83
CA ALA A 33 7.93 -4.40 -24.12
C ALA A 33 8.02 -3.67 -25.45
N ASP A 34 6.85 -3.22 -25.98
CA ASP A 34 6.78 -2.42 -27.19
C ASP A 34 7.59 -1.12 -27.03
N ALA A 35 8.25 -0.69 -28.11
CA ALA A 35 9.14 0.47 -28.11
C ALA A 35 8.49 1.75 -27.58
N GLU A 36 7.18 1.93 -27.87
CA GLU A 36 6.39 3.08 -27.41
C GLU A 36 6.16 3.05 -25.90
N MET A 37 6.12 1.87 -25.28
CA MET A 37 5.86 1.70 -23.85
C MET A 37 7.14 1.71 -22.99
N GLN A 38 8.27 1.26 -23.54
CA GLN A 38 9.52 1.16 -22.79
C GLN A 38 9.92 2.43 -22.03
N PRO A 39 9.85 3.66 -22.59
CA PRO A 39 10.22 4.88 -21.86
C PRO A 39 9.32 5.14 -20.65
N LEU A 40 8.02 4.85 -20.75
CA LEU A 40 7.07 5.03 -19.67
C LEU A 40 7.30 4.01 -18.56
N LEU A 41 7.47 2.74 -18.93
CA LEU A 41 7.72 1.65 -17.99
C LEU A 41 9.05 1.85 -17.26
N ARG A 42 10.13 2.20 -17.96
CA ARG A 42 11.44 2.53 -17.33
C ARG A 42 11.30 3.70 -16.36
N TRP A 43 10.49 4.71 -16.70
CA TRP A 43 10.27 5.84 -15.82
C TRP A 43 9.53 5.41 -14.56
N GLN A 44 8.48 4.61 -14.66
CA GLN A 44 7.66 4.17 -13.53
C GLN A 44 8.39 3.19 -12.61
N PHE A 45 9.04 2.16 -13.14
CA PHE A 45 9.60 1.05 -12.36
C PHE A 45 11.02 1.28 -11.84
N VAL A 46 11.83 2.18 -12.43
CA VAL A 46 13.21 2.45 -12.00
C VAL A 46 13.30 3.32 -10.74
N ALA A 47 12.20 3.93 -10.28
CA ALA A 47 12.21 4.78 -9.11
C ALA A 47 11.99 3.97 -7.83
N ASN A 48 13.03 3.84 -6.99
CA ASN A 48 12.99 3.53 -5.54
C ASN A 48 11.83 2.66 -5.03
N SER A 49 11.50 1.56 -5.72
CA SER A 49 10.53 0.58 -5.22
C SER A 49 11.03 -0.01 -3.92
N LYS A 50 10.20 0.03 -2.89
CA LYS A 50 10.52 -0.52 -1.56
C LYS A 50 10.43 -2.05 -1.55
N TYR A 51 9.77 -2.66 -2.53
CA TYR A 51 9.52 -4.12 -2.61
C TYR A 51 8.91 -4.74 -1.35
N PHE A 52 8.18 -3.95 -0.55
CA PHE A 52 7.61 -4.43 0.70
C PHE A 52 6.49 -5.47 0.46
N ARG A 53 5.76 -5.37 -0.66
CA ARG A 53 4.76 -6.36 -1.08
C ARG A 53 5.40 -7.70 -1.50
N PRO A 54 6.40 -7.73 -2.38
CA PRO A 54 7.20 -8.93 -2.61
C PRO A 54 7.78 -9.54 -1.33
N LEU A 55 8.35 -8.71 -0.43
CA LEU A 55 8.85 -9.16 0.86
C LEU A 55 7.77 -9.83 1.70
N THR A 56 6.54 -9.29 1.69
CA THR A 56 5.40 -9.90 2.39
C THR A 56 5.05 -11.27 1.80
N ILE A 57 5.01 -11.40 0.48
CA ILE A 57 4.78 -12.70 -0.19
C ILE A 57 5.81 -13.72 0.26
N PHE A 58 7.10 -13.38 0.18
CA PHE A 58 8.18 -14.31 0.54
C PHE A 58 8.16 -14.67 2.03
N SER A 59 7.81 -13.73 2.89
CA SER A 59 7.69 -13.96 4.33
C SER A 59 6.53 -14.91 4.65
N CYS A 60 5.36 -14.72 4.01
CA CYS A 60 4.22 -15.60 4.17
C CYS A 60 4.52 -17.01 3.63
N HIS A 61 5.17 -17.12 2.48
CA HIS A 61 5.57 -18.39 1.91
C HIS A 61 6.55 -19.15 2.84
N ARG A 62 7.59 -18.48 3.34
CA ARG A 62 8.56 -19.07 4.26
C ARG A 62 7.92 -19.53 5.56
N ALA A 63 7.00 -18.74 6.10
CA ALA A 63 6.32 -19.03 7.36
C ALA A 63 5.42 -20.28 7.30
N THR A 64 4.93 -20.65 6.12
CA THR A 64 4.00 -21.79 5.96
C THR A 64 4.61 -22.98 5.24
N SER A 65 5.42 -22.77 4.21
CA SER A 65 5.87 -23.81 3.28
C SER A 65 7.37 -24.12 3.36
N GLY A 66 8.14 -23.35 4.14
CA GLY A 66 9.56 -23.58 4.34
C GLY A 66 10.49 -22.75 3.46
N GLN A 67 11.72 -23.24 3.23
CA GLN A 67 12.87 -22.37 2.92
C GLN A 67 13.07 -22.02 1.45
N THR A 68 12.55 -22.81 0.51
CA THR A 68 12.82 -22.59 -0.92
C THR A 68 11.65 -21.88 -1.56
N THR A 69 11.90 -20.69 -2.12
CA THR A 69 10.87 -19.91 -2.84
C THR A 69 10.73 -20.44 -4.27
N PRO A 70 9.59 -21.02 -4.68
CA PRO A 70 9.37 -21.48 -6.04
C PRO A 70 9.35 -20.34 -7.06
N GLU A 71 9.68 -20.64 -8.32
CA GLU A 71 9.62 -19.68 -9.43
C GLU A 71 8.24 -19.04 -9.59
N GLN A 72 7.19 -19.80 -9.37
CA GLN A 72 5.82 -19.32 -9.40
C GLN A 72 5.59 -18.19 -8.39
N VAL A 73 6.10 -18.31 -7.16
CA VAL A 73 5.95 -17.26 -6.11
C VAL A 73 6.74 -16.01 -6.49
N ILE A 74 7.91 -16.15 -7.11
CA ILE A 74 8.68 -15.01 -7.65
C ILE A 74 7.88 -14.30 -8.74
N ARG A 75 7.28 -15.07 -9.68
CA ARG A 75 6.45 -14.54 -10.75
C ARG A 75 5.22 -13.81 -10.20
N SER A 76 4.51 -14.41 -9.25
CA SER A 76 3.35 -13.78 -8.60
C SER A 76 3.74 -12.46 -7.91
N ALA A 77 4.92 -12.43 -7.26
CA ALA A 77 5.44 -11.22 -6.62
C ALA A 77 5.77 -10.12 -7.64
N ALA A 78 6.37 -10.48 -8.79
CA ALA A 78 6.64 -9.53 -9.87
C ALA A 78 5.35 -8.95 -10.46
N VAL A 79 4.35 -9.80 -10.74
CA VAL A 79 3.05 -9.34 -11.26
C VAL A 79 2.31 -8.50 -10.23
N LEU A 80 2.36 -8.84 -8.95
CA LEU A 80 1.75 -7.98 -7.92
C LEU A 80 2.42 -6.61 -7.84
N GLU A 81 3.74 -6.52 -8.00
CA GLU A 81 4.45 -5.23 -8.08
C GLU A 81 4.03 -4.44 -9.33
N MET A 82 3.72 -5.12 -10.45
CA MET A 82 3.13 -4.49 -11.64
C MET A 82 1.76 -3.89 -11.30
N MET A 83 0.86 -4.65 -10.67
CA MET A 83 -0.48 -4.18 -10.28
C MET A 83 -0.42 -3.03 -9.27
N HIS A 84 0.52 -3.07 -8.33
CA HIS A 84 0.77 -1.96 -7.42
C HIS A 84 1.22 -0.68 -8.16
N ASN A 85 2.07 -0.80 -9.17
CA ASN A 85 2.47 0.36 -9.97
C ASN A 85 1.29 0.94 -10.77
N VAL A 86 0.32 0.11 -11.17
CA VAL A 86 -0.93 0.59 -11.79
C VAL A 86 -1.71 1.46 -10.80
N SER A 87 -1.91 1.01 -9.55
CA SER A 87 -2.60 1.81 -8.54
C SER A 87 -1.88 3.15 -8.34
N LEU A 88 -0.55 3.16 -8.17
CA LEU A 88 0.22 4.40 -8.03
C LEU A 88 0.07 5.37 -9.20
N ILE A 89 0.01 4.88 -10.44
CA ILE A 89 -0.19 5.74 -11.61
C ILE A 89 -1.59 6.38 -11.59
N ILE A 90 -2.61 5.60 -11.22
CA ILE A 90 -3.99 6.05 -11.15
C ILE A 90 -4.16 7.06 -10.02
N ASP A 91 -3.63 6.77 -8.83
CA ASP A 91 -3.66 7.65 -7.66
C ASP A 91 -3.00 9.00 -7.97
N ASP A 92 -1.80 8.99 -8.58
CA ASP A 92 -1.10 10.20 -8.99
C ASP A 92 -1.94 11.08 -9.92
N ILE A 93 -2.76 10.45 -10.80
CA ILE A 93 -3.65 11.18 -11.72
C ILE A 93 -4.87 11.74 -10.98
N LEU A 94 -5.48 10.96 -10.07
CA LEU A 94 -6.66 11.34 -9.31
C LEU A 94 -6.35 12.49 -8.33
N ASP A 95 -5.22 12.41 -7.65
CA ASP A 95 -4.77 13.40 -6.68
C ASP A 95 -4.06 14.59 -7.34
N LYS A 96 -3.82 14.50 -8.66
CA LYS A 96 -3.07 15.51 -9.46
C LYS A 96 -1.67 15.75 -8.90
N SER A 97 -1.05 14.73 -8.35
CA SER A 97 0.26 14.80 -7.73
C SER A 97 1.34 15.08 -8.77
N ASP A 98 2.11 16.14 -8.57
CA ASP A 98 3.18 16.52 -9.49
C ASP A 98 4.42 15.64 -9.34
N GLU A 99 4.70 15.21 -8.11
CA GLU A 99 5.87 14.43 -7.76
C GLU A 99 5.53 13.27 -6.82
N ARG A 100 6.27 12.18 -6.97
CA ARG A 100 6.27 11.02 -6.06
C ARG A 100 7.71 10.62 -5.76
N ARG A 101 8.07 10.62 -4.47
CA ARG A 101 9.43 10.27 -4.00
C ARG A 101 10.53 11.11 -4.66
N GLY A 102 10.29 12.42 -4.83
CA GLY A 102 11.24 13.37 -5.43
C GLY A 102 11.42 13.23 -6.94
N LYS A 103 10.49 12.57 -7.64
CA LYS A 103 10.50 12.39 -9.08
C LYS A 103 9.13 12.74 -9.66
N ALA A 104 9.11 13.44 -10.79
CA ALA A 104 7.87 13.76 -11.48
C ALA A 104 7.03 12.50 -11.73
N THR A 105 5.73 12.56 -11.45
CA THR A 105 4.79 11.48 -11.71
C THR A 105 4.69 11.16 -13.21
N LEU A 106 4.21 9.97 -13.55
CA LEU A 106 4.15 9.52 -14.95
C LEU A 106 3.32 10.47 -15.80
N HIS A 107 2.15 10.91 -15.29
CA HIS A 107 1.25 11.81 -16.02
C HIS A 107 1.83 13.23 -16.17
N ARG A 108 2.66 13.69 -15.24
CA ARG A 108 3.36 14.99 -15.37
C ARG A 108 4.46 14.93 -16.40
N LYS A 109 5.17 13.81 -16.48
CA LYS A 109 6.29 13.65 -17.41
C LYS A 109 5.87 13.40 -18.84
N PHE A 110 4.88 12.53 -19.05
CA PHE A 110 4.50 12.03 -20.39
C PHE A 110 3.09 12.45 -20.83
N GLY A 111 2.31 13.03 -19.91
CA GLY A 111 0.91 13.38 -20.13
C GLY A 111 -0.06 12.32 -19.58
N GLN A 112 -1.29 12.76 -19.31
CA GLN A 112 -2.32 11.92 -18.68
C GLN A 112 -2.72 10.73 -19.56
N LEU A 113 -2.90 10.94 -20.87
CA LEU A 113 -3.30 9.85 -21.76
C LEU A 113 -2.23 8.75 -21.88
N PRO A 114 -0.94 9.04 -22.09
CA PRO A 114 0.10 8.01 -22.04
C PRO A 114 0.15 7.27 -20.70
N ALA A 115 -0.04 7.96 -19.56
CA ALA A 115 -0.05 7.33 -18.24
C ALA A 115 -1.21 6.32 -18.10
N LEU A 116 -2.42 6.69 -18.53
CA LEU A 116 -3.57 5.77 -18.54
C LEU A 116 -3.36 4.59 -19.50
N MET A 117 -2.77 4.82 -20.68
CA MET A 117 -2.46 3.73 -21.61
C MET A 117 -1.40 2.78 -21.04
N ALA A 118 -0.39 3.31 -20.35
CA ALA A 118 0.61 2.49 -19.66
C ALA A 118 -0.03 1.62 -18.56
N SER A 119 -1.00 2.16 -17.78
CA SER A 119 -1.72 1.38 -16.78
C SER A 119 -2.46 0.20 -17.41
N GLY A 120 -3.19 0.41 -18.50
CA GLY A 120 -3.86 -0.67 -19.24
C GLY A 120 -2.88 -1.70 -19.81
N TYR A 121 -1.73 -1.25 -20.34
CA TYR A 121 -0.67 -2.12 -20.84
C TYR A 121 -0.08 -3.00 -19.75
N ILE A 122 0.22 -2.43 -18.59
CA ILE A 122 0.76 -3.15 -17.42
C ILE A 122 -0.22 -4.23 -16.95
N VAL A 123 -1.53 -3.91 -16.84
CA VAL A 123 -2.57 -4.88 -16.46
C VAL A 123 -2.63 -6.04 -17.46
N ALA A 124 -2.67 -5.73 -18.77
CA ALA A 124 -2.75 -6.75 -19.80
C ALA A 124 -1.55 -7.70 -19.78
N ASP A 125 -0.34 -7.16 -19.61
CA ASP A 125 0.87 -7.95 -19.51
C ASP A 125 0.97 -8.74 -18.20
N GLY A 126 0.50 -8.20 -17.08
CA GLY A 126 0.40 -8.93 -15.83
C GLY A 126 -0.48 -10.19 -15.97
N TYR A 127 -1.64 -10.06 -16.61
CA TYR A 127 -2.50 -11.23 -16.92
C TYR A 127 -1.84 -12.19 -17.92
N ARG A 128 -1.13 -11.67 -18.92
CA ARG A 128 -0.39 -12.50 -19.88
C ARG A 128 0.72 -13.32 -19.21
N ILE A 129 1.44 -12.73 -18.26
CA ILE A 129 2.50 -13.40 -17.48
C ILE A 129 1.91 -14.49 -16.58
N SER A 130 0.70 -14.27 -16.07
CA SER A 130 -0.02 -15.20 -15.19
C SER A 130 -0.94 -16.18 -15.93
N ALA A 131 -0.91 -16.22 -17.27
CA ALA A 131 -1.92 -16.91 -18.10
C ALA A 131 -2.06 -18.43 -17.82
N ASP A 132 -1.01 -19.07 -17.35
CA ASP A 132 -0.97 -20.49 -16.98
C ASP A 132 -1.38 -20.75 -15.50
N ASP A 133 -1.74 -19.69 -14.76
CA ASP A 133 -2.12 -19.78 -13.35
C ASP A 133 -3.49 -19.15 -13.09
N PRO A 134 -4.59 -19.93 -13.20
CA PRO A 134 -5.94 -19.42 -12.97
C PRO A 134 -6.16 -18.87 -11.55
N TYR A 135 -5.42 -19.35 -10.56
CA TYR A 135 -5.52 -18.87 -9.19
C TYR A 135 -5.00 -17.42 -9.06
N ASP A 136 -3.81 -17.15 -9.61
CA ASP A 136 -3.22 -15.81 -9.64
C ASP A 136 -4.10 -14.85 -10.43
N ILE A 137 -4.62 -15.27 -11.60
CA ILE A 137 -5.56 -14.46 -12.40
C ILE A 137 -6.79 -14.07 -11.59
N ALA A 138 -7.38 -15.01 -10.86
CA ALA A 138 -8.56 -14.74 -10.04
C ALA A 138 -8.25 -13.75 -8.92
N LEU A 139 -7.10 -13.90 -8.25
CA LEU A 139 -6.68 -12.99 -7.17
C LEU A 139 -6.38 -11.58 -7.68
N PHE A 140 -5.66 -11.44 -8.80
CA PHE A 140 -5.39 -10.11 -9.39
C PHE A 140 -6.66 -9.43 -9.88
N SER A 141 -7.59 -10.19 -10.45
CA SER A 141 -8.90 -9.68 -10.86
C SER A 141 -9.72 -9.17 -9.64
N GLU A 142 -9.76 -9.96 -8.57
CA GLU A 142 -10.40 -9.57 -7.31
C GLU A 142 -9.76 -8.32 -6.73
N LEU A 143 -8.43 -8.25 -6.67
CA LEU A 143 -7.67 -7.10 -6.17
C LEU A 143 -8.00 -5.82 -6.94
N LEU A 144 -7.88 -5.84 -8.27
CA LEU A 144 -8.15 -4.66 -9.10
C LEU A 144 -9.59 -4.17 -8.96
N ARG A 145 -10.55 -5.11 -8.84
CA ARG A 145 -11.96 -4.76 -8.58
C ARG A 145 -12.14 -4.10 -7.23
N ARG A 146 -11.50 -4.61 -6.17
CA ARG A 146 -11.57 -4.05 -4.80
C ARG A 146 -10.93 -2.67 -4.74
N LEU A 147 -9.73 -2.50 -5.30
CA LEU A 147 -9.06 -1.20 -5.37
C LEU A 147 -9.91 -0.16 -6.11
N GLY A 148 -10.47 -0.51 -7.25
CA GLY A 148 -11.34 0.41 -7.99
C GLY A 148 -12.61 0.82 -7.21
N VAL A 149 -13.18 -0.09 -6.41
CA VAL A 149 -14.31 0.23 -5.52
C VAL A 149 -13.85 1.10 -4.35
N ALA A 150 -12.69 0.78 -3.73
CA ALA A 150 -12.14 1.54 -2.62
C ALA A 150 -11.86 3.00 -3.01
N GLU A 151 -11.23 3.23 -4.16
CA GLU A 151 -10.98 4.56 -4.69
C GLU A 151 -12.27 5.36 -4.93
N CYS A 152 -13.27 4.73 -5.55
CA CYS A 152 -14.58 5.37 -5.76
C CYS A 152 -15.28 5.70 -4.43
N LEU A 153 -15.15 4.83 -3.42
CA LEU A 153 -15.70 5.07 -2.08
C LEU A 153 -14.97 6.20 -1.39
N GLN A 154 -13.63 6.19 -1.36
CA GLN A 154 -12.82 7.23 -0.76
C GLN A 154 -13.12 8.60 -1.37
N TRP A 155 -13.22 8.68 -2.69
CA TRP A 155 -13.61 9.91 -3.39
C TRP A 155 -15.01 10.39 -3.01
N ARG A 156 -16.01 9.49 -2.96
CA ARG A 156 -17.40 9.83 -2.62
C ARG A 156 -17.58 10.20 -1.16
N LEU A 157 -16.75 9.65 -0.27
CA LEU A 157 -16.86 9.81 1.17
C LEU A 157 -16.01 10.98 1.72
N ARG A 158 -15.34 11.73 0.85
CA ARG A 158 -14.62 12.95 1.25
C ARG A 158 -15.54 13.91 1.99
N ARG A 159 -15.04 14.54 3.05
CA ARG A 159 -15.80 15.50 3.87
C ARG A 159 -17.06 14.93 4.53
N GLN A 160 -17.14 13.61 4.71
CA GLN A 160 -18.29 12.99 5.39
C GLN A 160 -17.99 12.75 6.87
N PRO A 161 -19.05 12.75 7.73
CA PRO A 161 -18.89 12.56 9.18
C PRO A 161 -18.76 11.07 9.55
N LEU A 162 -17.70 10.45 9.11
CA LEU A 162 -17.43 9.02 9.23
C LEU A 162 -16.75 8.67 10.57
N SER A 163 -16.76 7.39 10.92
CA SER A 163 -16.21 6.83 12.16
C SER A 163 -14.86 6.13 11.94
N VAL A 164 -14.25 5.64 13.02
CA VAL A 164 -13.07 4.77 12.97
C VAL A 164 -13.40 3.43 12.31
N ASP A 165 -14.64 2.93 12.44
CA ASP A 165 -15.06 1.68 11.80
C ASP A 165 -15.15 1.86 10.28
N ASP A 166 -15.63 3.02 9.80
CA ASP A 166 -15.62 3.38 8.38
C ASP A 166 -14.17 3.50 7.85
N TRP A 167 -13.26 4.11 8.62
CA TRP A 167 -11.84 4.14 8.28
C TRP A 167 -11.27 2.74 8.15
N LEU A 168 -11.58 1.85 9.10
CA LEU A 168 -11.11 0.47 9.08
C LEU A 168 -11.62 -0.28 7.83
N GLU A 169 -12.88 -0.07 7.45
CA GLU A 169 -13.44 -0.67 6.23
C GLU A 169 -12.72 -0.16 4.98
N ILE A 170 -12.51 1.16 4.85
CA ILE A 170 -11.78 1.76 3.72
C ILE A 170 -10.35 1.22 3.67
N ALA A 171 -9.60 1.25 4.78
CA ALA A 171 -8.24 0.76 4.85
C ALA A 171 -8.13 -0.74 4.53
N SER A 172 -9.16 -1.54 4.89
CA SER A 172 -9.22 -2.96 4.59
C SER A 172 -9.43 -3.24 3.10
N GLU A 173 -10.29 -2.44 2.43
CA GLU A 173 -10.57 -2.61 1.00
C GLU A 173 -9.46 -2.04 0.11
N ASP A 174 -8.76 -1.02 0.54
CA ASP A 174 -7.61 -0.43 -0.15
C ASP A 174 -6.33 -1.22 0.16
N THR A 175 -5.50 -0.72 1.06
CA THR A 175 -4.18 -1.30 1.37
C THR A 175 -4.29 -2.70 1.96
N GLY A 176 -5.32 -2.96 2.77
CA GLY A 176 -5.60 -4.28 3.35
C GLY A 176 -5.78 -5.36 2.29
N SER A 177 -6.56 -5.07 1.23
CA SER A 177 -6.80 -6.02 0.13
C SER A 177 -5.52 -6.39 -0.63
N MET A 178 -4.61 -5.44 -0.79
CA MET A 178 -3.33 -5.65 -1.44
C MET A 178 -2.44 -6.63 -0.64
N PHE A 179 -2.35 -6.46 0.68
CA PHE A 179 -1.57 -7.34 1.54
C PHE A 179 -2.27 -8.69 1.81
N GLU A 180 -3.60 -8.72 1.83
CA GLU A 180 -4.38 -9.94 1.79
C GLU A 180 -4.02 -10.78 0.56
N THR A 181 -3.95 -10.13 -0.61
CA THR A 181 -3.53 -10.76 -1.86
C THR A 181 -2.09 -11.27 -1.78
N CYS A 182 -1.15 -10.53 -1.15
CA CYS A 182 0.21 -11.03 -0.90
C CYS A 182 0.19 -12.37 -0.15
N ALA A 183 -0.57 -12.45 0.93
CA ALA A 183 -0.64 -13.67 1.74
C ALA A 183 -1.23 -14.84 0.95
N ARG A 184 -2.32 -14.62 0.22
CA ARG A 184 -2.99 -15.65 -0.59
C ARG A 184 -2.14 -16.14 -1.76
N LEU A 185 -1.41 -15.26 -2.43
CA LEU A 185 -0.44 -15.64 -3.48
C LEU A 185 0.68 -16.53 -2.93
N ALA A 186 1.11 -16.26 -1.69
CA ALA A 186 2.18 -17.00 -1.03
C ALA A 186 1.76 -18.39 -0.58
N THR A 187 0.58 -18.52 0.03
CA THR A 187 0.08 -19.76 0.64
C THR A 187 -0.73 -20.62 -0.33
N ARG A 188 -1.25 -20.04 -1.39
CA ARG A 188 -2.19 -20.66 -2.36
C ARG A 188 -3.52 -21.06 -1.72
N ASP A 189 -3.85 -20.47 -0.58
CA ASP A 189 -5.09 -20.65 0.18
C ASP A 189 -5.39 -19.40 1.04
N ASP A 190 -6.33 -19.52 1.96
CA ASP A 190 -6.73 -18.43 2.85
C ASP A 190 -6.07 -18.49 4.26
N THR A 191 -5.07 -19.36 4.46
CA THR A 191 -4.44 -19.60 5.78
C THR A 191 -3.92 -18.32 6.44
N LEU A 192 -3.22 -17.45 5.70
CA LEU A 192 -2.70 -16.16 6.18
C LEU A 192 -3.51 -14.96 5.68
N ARG A 193 -4.70 -15.17 5.15
CA ARG A 193 -5.56 -14.12 4.58
C ARG A 193 -5.77 -12.98 5.58
N LYS A 194 -6.18 -13.30 6.80
CA LYS A 194 -6.47 -12.30 7.84
C LYS A 194 -5.19 -11.60 8.32
N PHE A 195 -4.08 -12.33 8.44
CA PHE A 195 -2.77 -11.73 8.72
C PHE A 195 -2.41 -10.68 7.67
N GLY A 196 -2.53 -11.02 6.39
CA GLY A 196 -2.24 -10.10 5.29
C GLY A 196 -3.09 -8.83 5.37
N MET A 197 -4.40 -8.98 5.52
CA MET A 197 -5.33 -7.86 5.67
C MET A 197 -4.93 -6.95 6.85
N LEU A 198 -4.67 -7.51 8.03
CA LEU A 198 -4.27 -6.74 9.21
C LEU A 198 -2.92 -6.03 9.03
N LEU A 199 -1.95 -6.67 8.36
CA LEU A 199 -0.66 -6.03 8.04
C LEU A 199 -0.86 -4.83 7.10
N GLY A 200 -1.75 -4.94 6.11
CA GLY A 200 -2.07 -3.85 5.19
C GLY A 200 -2.79 -2.70 5.89
N VAL A 201 -3.77 -2.98 6.74
CA VAL A 201 -4.45 -1.96 7.57
C VAL A 201 -3.46 -1.27 8.52
N LEU A 202 -2.56 -2.04 9.13
CA LEU A 202 -1.50 -1.49 9.98
C LEU A 202 -0.57 -0.56 9.18
N TYR A 203 -0.19 -0.96 7.97
CA TYR A 203 0.65 -0.15 7.08
C TYR A 203 -0.05 1.17 6.74
N HIS A 204 -1.32 1.11 6.32
CA HIS A 204 -2.15 2.27 6.00
C HIS A 204 -2.25 3.24 7.18
N GLY A 205 -2.60 2.73 8.37
CA GLY A 205 -2.72 3.60 9.54
C GLY A 205 -1.38 4.15 10.05
N CYS A 206 -0.25 3.43 9.85
CA CYS A 206 1.08 3.98 10.13
C CYS A 206 1.46 5.10 9.17
N ASP A 207 1.02 5.03 7.91
CA ASP A 207 1.15 6.09 6.92
C ASP A 207 0.36 7.34 7.36
N ASP A 208 -0.93 7.18 7.65
CA ASP A 208 -1.81 8.23 8.17
C ASP A 208 -1.22 8.99 9.37
N VAL A 209 -0.68 8.23 10.34
CA VAL A 209 -0.06 8.80 11.54
C VAL A 209 1.27 9.48 11.20
N GLY A 210 2.05 8.89 10.29
CA GLY A 210 3.31 9.44 9.80
C GLY A 210 3.11 10.80 9.13
N ASP A 211 2.09 10.93 8.30
CA ASP A 211 1.74 12.17 7.60
C ASP A 211 1.35 13.28 8.56
N VAL A 212 0.54 12.99 9.58
CA VAL A 212 0.20 13.99 10.63
C VAL A 212 1.42 14.41 11.45
N LYS A 213 2.41 13.53 11.63
CA LYS A 213 3.69 13.85 12.29
C LYS A 213 4.69 14.59 11.39
N GLY A 214 4.39 14.75 10.10
CA GLY A 214 5.30 15.32 9.11
C GLY A 214 6.50 14.41 8.81
N LEU A 215 6.34 13.10 8.95
CA LEU A 215 7.38 12.13 8.63
C LEU A 215 7.38 11.86 7.12
N GLU A 216 8.39 12.32 6.40
CA GLU A 216 8.57 12.05 4.96
C GLU A 216 8.76 10.55 4.62
N SER A 217 8.61 9.68 5.62
CA SER A 217 9.03 8.28 5.52
C SER A 217 8.19 7.43 4.58
N LEU A 218 6.94 7.76 4.34
CA LEU A 218 6.01 6.91 3.59
C LEU A 218 5.55 7.50 2.26
N GLY A 219 5.68 8.78 2.04
CA GLY A 219 5.35 9.39 0.74
C GLY A 219 5.04 10.88 0.83
N GLY A 220 4.60 11.34 1.98
CA GLY A 220 4.04 12.68 2.19
C GLY A 220 2.67 12.81 1.50
N GLY A 221 1.74 13.51 2.09
CA GLY A 221 0.38 13.67 1.56
C GLY A 221 -0.58 14.25 2.57
N GLY A 222 -0.18 14.30 3.85
CA GLY A 222 -1.08 14.66 4.93
C GLY A 222 -1.71 16.05 4.82
N GLU A 223 -1.05 17.02 4.17
CA GLU A 223 -1.65 18.32 3.87
C GLU A 223 -2.68 18.23 2.73
N GLU A 224 -2.43 17.37 1.75
CA GLU A 224 -3.34 17.11 0.62
C GLU A 224 -4.58 16.35 1.11
N ASP A 225 -4.41 15.31 1.91
CA ASP A 225 -5.51 14.54 2.50
C ASP A 225 -6.42 15.41 3.35
N LEU A 226 -5.85 16.27 4.20
CA LEU A 226 -6.61 17.21 5.01
C LEU A 226 -7.35 18.22 4.13
N ARG A 227 -6.67 18.81 3.14
CA ARG A 227 -7.27 19.75 2.20
C ARG A 227 -8.42 19.12 1.43
N ASP A 228 -8.26 17.87 0.99
CA ASP A 228 -9.25 17.15 0.20
C ASP A 228 -10.32 16.46 1.06
N GLY A 229 -10.11 16.40 2.38
CA GLY A 229 -11.07 15.84 3.35
C GLY A 229 -11.14 14.31 3.29
N ILE A 230 -10.00 13.68 3.06
CA ILE A 230 -9.83 12.23 3.13
C ILE A 230 -9.87 11.80 4.59
N LEU A 231 -10.52 10.66 4.85
CA LEU A 231 -10.64 10.11 6.21
C LEU A 231 -9.39 9.31 6.56
N THR A 232 -8.49 9.92 7.34
CA THR A 232 -7.35 9.24 7.96
C THR A 232 -7.71 8.73 9.36
N LEU A 233 -6.91 7.84 9.95
CA LEU A 233 -7.13 7.36 11.32
C LEU A 233 -7.14 8.53 12.34
N PRO A 234 -6.17 9.47 12.34
CA PRO A 234 -6.25 10.63 13.23
C PRO A 234 -7.47 11.52 12.97
N ALA A 235 -7.89 11.70 11.72
CA ALA A 235 -9.07 12.47 11.37
C ALA A 235 -10.34 11.80 11.90
N SER A 236 -10.51 10.49 11.74
CA SER A 236 -11.66 9.71 12.23
C SER A 236 -11.84 9.80 13.76
N LEU A 237 -10.73 9.95 14.48
CA LEU A 237 -10.72 10.17 15.92
C LEU A 237 -11.04 11.63 16.27
N ALA A 238 -10.49 12.60 15.54
CA ALA A 238 -10.68 14.03 15.79
C ALA A 238 -12.13 14.48 15.55
N ILE A 239 -12.80 13.96 14.52
CA ILE A 239 -14.20 14.30 14.20
C ILE A 239 -15.24 13.72 15.16
N ARG A 240 -14.82 13.03 16.23
CA ARG A 240 -15.69 12.74 17.37
C ARG A 240 -16.07 14.01 18.14
N ASP A 241 -15.24 15.04 18.08
CA ASP A 241 -15.58 16.38 18.57
C ASP A 241 -16.58 17.05 17.60
N PRO A 242 -17.77 17.51 18.05
CA PRO A 242 -18.79 18.10 17.19
C PRO A 242 -18.32 19.38 16.45
N GLU A 243 -17.44 20.20 17.06
CA GLU A 243 -16.90 21.39 16.42
C GLU A 243 -15.97 20.99 15.27
N ILE A 244 -15.01 20.09 15.53
CA ILE A 244 -14.06 19.59 14.52
C ILE A 244 -14.80 18.87 13.40
N LYS A 245 -15.81 18.05 13.71
CA LYS A 245 -16.68 17.41 12.73
C LYS A 245 -17.32 18.42 11.80
N THR A 246 -17.86 19.51 12.34
CA THR A 246 -18.51 20.56 11.55
C THR A 246 -17.50 21.23 10.59
N LEU A 247 -16.30 21.48 11.06
CA LEU A 247 -15.22 22.07 10.23
C LEU A 247 -14.76 21.10 9.15
N PHE A 248 -14.52 19.83 9.50
CA PHE A 248 -14.06 18.80 8.56
C PHE A 248 -15.07 18.55 7.42
N CYS A 249 -16.38 18.59 7.73
CA CYS A 249 -17.43 18.35 6.73
C CYS A 249 -17.74 19.58 5.86
N LYS A 250 -17.08 20.72 6.08
CA LYS A 250 -17.23 21.86 5.18
C LYS A 250 -16.71 21.56 3.79
N PRO A 251 -17.44 21.93 2.70
CA PRO A 251 -16.93 21.75 1.34
C PRO A 251 -15.63 22.50 1.04
N ASP A 252 -15.48 23.69 1.64
CA ASP A 252 -14.33 24.59 1.44
C ASP A 252 -13.93 25.23 2.79
N PRO A 253 -13.18 24.53 3.64
CA PRO A 253 -12.70 25.08 4.89
C PRO A 253 -11.58 26.10 4.64
N SER A 254 -11.60 27.21 5.40
CA SER A 254 -10.54 28.21 5.35
C SER A 254 -9.20 27.68 5.90
N PRO A 255 -8.07 28.34 5.60
CA PRO A 255 -6.76 27.95 6.16
C PRO A 255 -6.76 27.86 7.70
N ASP A 256 -7.44 28.79 8.39
CA ASP A 256 -7.56 28.78 9.85
C ASP A 256 -8.38 27.57 10.36
N GLU A 257 -9.41 27.16 9.62
CA GLU A 257 -10.21 25.99 9.93
C GLU A 257 -9.44 24.70 9.69
N LEU A 258 -8.68 24.61 8.59
CA LEU A 258 -7.76 23.50 8.34
C LEU A 258 -6.71 23.39 9.43
N ALA A 259 -6.13 24.50 9.89
CA ALA A 259 -5.18 24.50 10.99
C ALA A 259 -5.80 23.98 12.31
N LYS A 260 -7.07 24.30 12.59
CA LYS A 260 -7.79 23.75 13.76
C LYS A 260 -8.02 22.25 13.65
N ILE A 261 -8.42 21.77 12.47
CA ILE A 261 -8.59 20.33 12.22
C ILE A 261 -7.25 19.60 12.39
N SER A 262 -6.18 20.13 11.80
CA SER A 262 -4.82 19.58 11.93
C SER A 262 -4.38 19.50 13.39
N ALA A 263 -4.58 20.57 14.17
CA ALA A 263 -4.25 20.58 15.60
C ALA A 263 -5.06 19.51 16.38
N ALA A 264 -6.33 19.33 16.03
CA ALA A 264 -7.16 18.28 16.63
C ALA A 264 -6.67 16.88 16.25
N MET A 265 -6.24 16.65 14.99
CA MET A 265 -5.64 15.38 14.55
C MET A 265 -4.34 15.08 15.31
N VAL A 266 -3.48 16.08 15.49
CA VAL A 266 -2.25 15.96 16.30
C VAL A 266 -2.57 15.57 17.74
N ALA A 267 -3.62 16.12 18.34
CA ALA A 267 -4.06 15.79 19.69
C ALA A 267 -4.55 14.32 19.80
N GLN A 268 -4.97 13.70 18.70
CA GLN A 268 -5.42 12.30 18.67
C GLN A 268 -4.28 11.28 18.37
N LEU A 269 -3.06 11.71 18.11
CA LEU A 269 -1.94 10.82 17.83
C LEU A 269 -1.76 9.70 18.89
N PRO A 270 -1.84 9.98 20.21
CA PRO A 270 -1.74 8.90 21.21
C PRO A 270 -2.84 7.84 21.09
N ALA A 271 -4.07 8.23 20.76
CA ALA A 271 -5.19 7.31 20.58
C ALA A 271 -5.06 6.52 19.25
N ALA A 272 -4.58 7.17 18.19
CA ALA A 272 -4.27 6.52 16.93
C ALA A 272 -3.16 5.47 17.09
N GLU A 273 -2.06 5.81 17.76
CA GLU A 273 -0.96 4.88 18.06
C GLU A 273 -1.44 3.67 18.90
N ALA A 274 -2.30 3.89 19.90
CA ALA A 274 -2.89 2.80 20.69
C ALA A 274 -3.73 1.86 19.79
N ARG A 275 -4.51 2.42 18.86
CA ARG A 275 -5.29 1.61 17.90
C ARG A 275 -4.39 0.79 16.98
N LEU A 276 -3.28 1.36 16.50
CA LEU A 276 -2.28 0.64 15.71
C LEU A 276 -1.60 -0.48 16.52
N ASP A 277 -1.37 -0.29 17.82
CA ASP A 277 -0.83 -1.34 18.69
C ASP A 277 -1.82 -2.50 18.86
N GLU A 278 -3.13 -2.24 18.93
CA GLU A 278 -4.16 -3.28 18.93
C GLU A 278 -4.17 -4.09 17.63
N ILE A 279 -4.14 -3.42 16.47
CA ILE A 279 -4.08 -4.07 15.15
C ILE A 279 -2.79 -4.90 15.03
N ALA A 280 -1.66 -4.36 15.45
CA ALA A 280 -0.38 -5.08 15.45
C ALA A 280 -0.41 -6.32 16.37
N ALA A 281 -1.05 -6.23 17.54
CA ALA A 281 -1.21 -7.36 18.45
C ALA A 281 -2.07 -8.47 17.81
N GLU A 282 -3.16 -8.11 17.14
CA GLU A 282 -4.00 -9.06 16.41
C GLU A 282 -3.24 -9.71 15.24
N ALA A 283 -2.48 -8.93 14.45
CA ALA A 283 -1.66 -9.46 13.38
C ALA A 283 -0.59 -10.45 13.89
N ARG A 284 0.06 -10.16 15.04
CA ARG A 284 1.01 -11.09 15.68
C ARG A 284 0.32 -12.38 16.13
N TRP A 285 -0.90 -12.27 16.67
CA TRP A 285 -1.68 -13.45 17.04
C TRP A 285 -1.99 -14.33 15.83
N GLU A 286 -2.47 -13.76 14.73
CA GLU A 286 -2.72 -14.47 13.47
C GLU A 286 -1.45 -15.15 12.94
N ALA A 287 -0.30 -14.44 12.98
CA ALA A 287 0.98 -15.00 12.58
C ALA A 287 1.35 -16.24 13.40
N HIS A 288 1.23 -16.19 14.72
CA HIS A 288 1.53 -17.31 15.60
C HIS A 288 0.59 -18.50 15.40
N PHE A 289 -0.70 -18.23 15.17
CA PHE A 289 -1.70 -19.29 15.13
C PHE A 289 -1.74 -20.01 13.78
N HIS A 290 -1.39 -19.31 12.70
CA HIS A 290 -1.58 -19.80 11.33
C HIS A 290 -0.27 -20.08 10.58
N SER A 291 0.91 -20.01 11.22
CA SER A 291 2.17 -20.34 10.56
C SER A 291 2.98 -21.40 11.33
N ALA A 292 3.83 -22.13 10.60
CA ALA A 292 4.75 -23.09 11.20
C ALA A 292 5.94 -22.37 11.85
N ASP A 293 6.39 -21.26 11.28
CA ASP A 293 7.44 -20.38 11.82
C ASP A 293 7.03 -18.90 11.62
N PRO A 294 6.57 -18.21 12.67
CA PRO A 294 6.10 -16.83 12.58
C PRO A 294 7.22 -15.78 12.47
N THR A 295 8.49 -16.16 12.56
CA THR A 295 9.61 -15.22 12.70
C THR A 295 9.61 -14.11 11.66
N THR A 296 9.44 -14.43 10.37
CA THR A 296 9.43 -13.44 9.30
C THR A 296 8.18 -12.57 9.32
N LEU A 297 7.03 -13.13 9.71
CA LEU A 297 5.77 -12.40 9.83
C LEU A 297 5.81 -11.39 10.99
N LEU A 298 6.34 -11.79 12.13
CA LEU A 298 6.51 -10.89 13.29
C LEU A 298 7.45 -9.74 12.96
N ALA A 299 8.55 -10.01 12.24
CA ALA A 299 9.47 -8.97 11.78
C ALA A 299 8.80 -7.96 10.84
N LEU A 300 7.86 -8.40 9.97
CA LEU A 300 7.08 -7.47 9.14
C LEU A 300 6.18 -6.58 9.98
N VAL A 301 5.49 -7.13 10.98
CA VAL A 301 4.63 -6.34 11.88
C VAL A 301 5.46 -5.32 12.65
N ASP A 302 6.61 -5.72 13.20
CA ASP A 302 7.50 -4.83 13.94
C ASP A 302 8.04 -3.71 13.05
N HIS A 303 8.51 -4.06 11.85
CA HIS A 303 8.98 -3.08 10.87
C HIS A 303 7.89 -2.08 10.48
N THR A 304 6.67 -2.56 10.25
CA THR A 304 5.53 -1.69 9.90
C THR A 304 5.21 -0.73 11.04
N ARG A 305 5.20 -1.23 12.30
CA ARG A 305 4.97 -0.36 13.48
C ARG A 305 6.04 0.72 13.67
N GLU A 306 7.28 0.45 13.29
CA GLU A 306 8.35 1.45 13.35
C GLU A 306 8.15 2.62 12.37
N LEU A 307 7.35 2.46 11.32
CA LEU A 307 7.14 3.51 10.31
C LEU A 307 6.48 4.77 10.88
N SER A 308 5.56 4.62 11.83
CA SER A 308 4.88 5.75 12.48
C SER A 308 5.58 6.24 13.75
N ARG A 309 6.58 5.51 14.29
CA ARG A 309 7.26 5.83 15.55
C ARG A 309 8.53 6.65 15.39
N ARG A 310 8.95 6.89 14.17
CA ARG A 310 10.15 7.67 13.82
C ARG A 310 9.79 9.10 13.56
#